data_b5c506fde2f8d0d0c33f34296d163bd5
#
_entry.id   b5c506fde2f8d0d0c33f34296d163bd5
#
_cell.length_a   1.000
_cell.length_b   1.000
_cell.length_c   1.000
_cell.angle_alpha   90.00
_cell.angle_beta   90.00
_cell.angle_gamma   90.00
#
_symmetry.space_group_name_H-M   'P 1'
#
loop_
_entity.id
_entity.type
_entity.pdbx_description
1 polymer ?
#
loop_
_entity_poly.entity_id
_entity_poly.type
_entity_poly.pdbx_seq_one_letter_code
_entity_poly.pdbx_strand_id
1 'polypeptide(L)'
;MLFMENKNSAPFAYQATQISTATKEQLLLIPYDIGIRSCRLAETALEEGDGHPQDIDLANREIIRAQDVIRELMVTLNTTRGGDMAQNLMRLYDYMYQLLVEA
;
A
#
# COMPACT_ATOMS: atom_id res chain seq x y z
N MET A 1 -12.30 22.39 -15.72
CA MET A 1 -11.83 21.08 -15.30
C MET A 1 -12.29 20.78 -13.91
N LEU A 2 -13.21 19.86 -13.83
CA LEU A 2 -13.91 19.61 -12.58
C LEU A 2 -12.98 19.11 -11.47
N PHE A 3 -12.09 18.18 -11.79
CA PHE A 3 -11.21 17.62 -10.80
C PHE A 3 -10.12 18.60 -10.32
N MET A 4 -9.89 19.67 -11.06
CA MET A 4 -8.94 20.70 -10.64
C MET A 4 -9.49 21.57 -9.51
N GLU A 5 -10.81 21.62 -9.39
CA GLU A 5 -11.47 22.43 -8.37
C GLU A 5 -11.71 21.66 -7.09
N ASN A 6 -11.55 20.34 -7.13
CA ASN A 6 -11.80 19.46 -6.00
C ASN A 6 -10.45 18.95 -5.45
N LYS A 7 -10.11 19.39 -4.24
CA LYS A 7 -8.86 19.02 -3.61
C LYS A 7 -8.73 17.52 -3.39
N ASN A 8 -9.84 16.81 -3.22
CA ASN A 8 -9.83 15.38 -2.98
C ASN A 8 -9.53 14.57 -4.24
N SER A 9 -9.78 15.13 -5.42
CA SER A 9 -9.54 14.43 -6.68
C SER A 9 -8.15 14.71 -7.27
N ALA A 10 -7.45 15.75 -6.80
CA ALA A 10 -6.11 16.08 -7.32
C ALA A 10 -5.09 14.95 -7.12
N PRO A 11 -4.98 14.32 -5.93
CA PRO A 11 -4.09 13.18 -5.75
C PRO A 11 -4.45 12.00 -6.62
N PHE A 12 -5.74 11.73 -6.80
CA PHE A 12 -6.20 10.66 -7.67
C PHE A 12 -5.82 10.93 -9.13
N ALA A 13 -6.03 12.15 -9.61
CA ALA A 13 -5.68 12.52 -10.97
C ALA A 13 -4.16 12.39 -11.21
N TYR A 14 -3.35 12.77 -10.23
CA TYR A 14 -1.91 12.63 -10.29
C TYR A 14 -1.52 11.16 -10.40
N GLN A 15 -2.10 10.30 -9.57
CA GLN A 15 -1.84 8.87 -9.60
C GLN A 15 -2.23 8.24 -10.94
N ALA A 16 -3.39 8.62 -11.47
CA ALA A 16 -3.85 8.10 -12.75
C ALA A 16 -2.87 8.50 -13.87
N THR A 17 -2.40 9.74 -13.87
CA THR A 17 -1.42 10.21 -14.86
C THR A 17 -0.11 9.46 -14.70
N GLN A 18 0.34 9.27 -13.47
CA GLN A 18 1.57 8.53 -13.18
C GLN A 18 1.49 7.10 -13.70
N ILE A 19 0.36 6.43 -13.50
CA ILE A 19 0.17 5.05 -13.97
C ILE A 19 0.20 5.00 -15.50
N SER A 20 -0.48 5.95 -16.17
CA SER A 20 -0.58 5.93 -17.62
C SER A 20 0.74 6.22 -18.33
N THR A 21 1.68 6.92 -17.67
CA THR A 21 2.97 7.28 -18.25
C THR A 21 4.14 6.46 -17.68
N ALA A 22 3.89 5.62 -16.69
CA ALA A 22 4.93 4.89 -16.00
C ALA A 22 5.48 3.73 -16.84
N THR A 23 6.77 3.43 -16.67
CA THR A 23 7.38 2.21 -17.17
C THR A 23 6.91 1.01 -16.34
N LYS A 24 7.22 -0.21 -16.80
CA LYS A 24 6.91 -1.42 -16.03
C LYS A 24 7.55 -1.39 -14.64
N GLU A 25 8.78 -0.94 -14.56
CA GLU A 25 9.51 -0.85 -13.30
C GLU A 25 8.86 0.15 -12.36
N GLN A 26 8.43 1.30 -12.88
CA GLN A 26 7.74 2.31 -12.09
C GLN A 26 6.39 1.80 -11.59
N LEU A 27 5.67 1.03 -12.41
CA LEU A 27 4.40 0.44 -12.00
C LEU A 27 4.55 -0.50 -10.82
N LEU A 28 5.67 -1.21 -10.72
CA LEU A 28 5.95 -2.09 -9.60
C LEU A 28 6.18 -1.31 -8.30
N LEU A 29 6.65 -0.07 -8.39
CA LEU A 29 6.92 0.76 -7.21
C LEU A 29 5.68 1.38 -6.61
N ILE A 30 4.61 1.53 -7.39
CA ILE A 30 3.38 2.19 -6.93
C ILE A 30 2.74 1.45 -5.74
N PRO A 31 2.52 0.12 -5.79
CA PRO A 31 1.96 -0.58 -4.63
C PRO A 31 2.88 -0.54 -3.41
N TYR A 32 4.20 -0.56 -3.58
CA TYR A 32 5.12 -0.39 -2.45
C TYR A 32 4.91 0.95 -1.78
N ASP A 33 4.81 2.02 -2.56
CA ASP A 33 4.60 3.37 -2.03
C ASP A 33 3.28 3.47 -1.27
N ILE A 34 2.22 2.90 -1.82
CA ILE A 34 0.91 2.87 -1.16
C ILE A 34 0.99 2.12 0.17
N GLY A 35 1.63 0.95 0.17
CA GLY A 35 1.78 0.15 1.39
C GLY A 35 2.57 0.86 2.48
N ILE A 36 3.68 1.49 2.11
CA ILE A 36 4.51 2.25 3.06
C ILE A 36 3.71 3.41 3.64
N ARG A 37 2.98 4.12 2.82
CA ARG A 37 2.18 5.26 3.25
C ARG A 37 1.08 4.83 4.21
N SER A 38 0.41 3.72 3.92
CA SER A 38 -0.62 3.17 4.80
C SER A 38 -0.05 2.75 6.15
N CYS A 39 1.12 2.11 6.16
CA CYS A 39 1.77 1.74 7.41
C CYS A 39 2.14 2.95 8.25
N ARG A 40 2.62 4.02 7.62
CA ARG A 40 2.95 5.26 8.33
C ARG A 40 1.73 5.93 8.92
N LEU A 41 0.62 5.94 8.17
CA LEU A 41 -0.63 6.50 8.67
C LEU A 41 -1.16 5.72 9.88
N ALA A 42 -1.07 4.39 9.83
CA ALA A 42 -1.46 3.55 10.94
C ALA A 42 -0.59 3.81 12.17
N GLU A 43 0.72 3.88 11.97
CA GLU A 43 1.67 4.16 13.05
C GLU A 43 1.39 5.50 13.71
N THR A 44 1.19 6.54 12.90
CA THR A 44 0.88 7.88 13.40
C THR A 44 -0.42 7.87 14.20
N ALA A 45 -1.46 7.20 13.70
CA ALA A 45 -2.74 7.13 14.40
C ALA A 45 -2.62 6.44 15.75
N LEU A 46 -1.79 5.40 15.86
CA LEU A 46 -1.61 4.66 17.10
C LEU A 46 -0.69 5.37 18.09
N GLU A 47 0.35 6.04 17.61
CA GLU A 47 1.36 6.66 18.47
C GLU A 47 0.99 8.10 18.87
N GLU A 48 0.45 8.87 17.94
CA GLU A 48 0.16 10.29 18.16
C GLU A 48 -1.32 10.54 18.50
N GLY A 49 -2.17 9.56 18.24
CA GLY A 49 -3.58 9.66 18.63
C GLY A 49 -3.74 9.50 20.12
N ASP A 50 -4.87 10.04 20.63
CA ASP A 50 -5.18 9.98 22.05
C ASP A 50 -5.93 8.71 22.45
N GLY A 51 -5.88 7.67 21.61
CA GLY A 51 -6.60 6.43 21.83
C GLY A 51 -8.11 6.54 21.59
N HIS A 52 -8.55 7.56 20.88
CA HIS A 52 -9.95 7.71 20.54
C HIS A 52 -10.38 6.63 19.53
N PRO A 53 -11.67 6.23 19.53
CA PRO A 53 -12.15 5.21 18.58
C PRO A 53 -11.84 5.53 17.13
N GLN A 54 -11.89 6.81 16.71
CA GLN A 54 -11.60 7.18 15.35
C GLN A 54 -10.13 6.98 14.98
N ASP A 55 -9.22 7.10 15.93
CA ASP A 55 -7.79 6.84 15.68
C ASP A 55 -7.55 5.35 15.49
N ILE A 56 -8.22 4.53 16.29
CA ILE A 56 -8.13 3.08 16.18
C ILE A 56 -8.74 2.62 14.87
N ASP A 57 -9.87 3.19 14.46
CA ASP A 57 -10.52 2.87 13.19
C ASP A 57 -9.64 3.25 12.00
N LEU A 58 -8.97 4.40 12.08
CA LEU A 58 -8.04 4.82 11.02
C LEU A 58 -6.86 3.84 10.93
N ALA A 59 -6.27 3.48 12.07
CA ALA A 59 -5.17 2.53 12.09
C ALA A 59 -5.59 1.18 11.50
N ASN A 60 -6.73 0.67 11.89
CA ASN A 60 -7.27 -0.59 11.36
C ASN A 60 -7.46 -0.54 9.84
N ARG A 61 -8.07 0.52 9.36
CA ARG A 61 -8.33 0.70 7.94
C ARG A 61 -7.04 0.74 7.14
N GLU A 62 -6.04 1.43 7.64
CA GLU A 62 -4.76 1.54 6.95
C GLU A 62 -3.94 0.24 7.02
N ILE A 63 -4.04 -0.50 8.11
CA ILE A 63 -3.41 -1.83 8.21
C ILE A 63 -4.04 -2.79 7.20
N ILE A 64 -5.36 -2.77 7.05
CA ILE A 64 -6.06 -3.60 6.07
C ILE A 64 -5.65 -3.21 4.65
N ARG A 65 -5.51 -1.92 4.38
CA ARG A 65 -5.04 -1.45 3.08
C ARG A 65 -3.63 -1.96 2.77
N ALA A 66 -2.73 -1.92 3.74
CA ALA A 66 -1.39 -2.46 3.58
C ALA A 66 -1.41 -3.96 3.33
N GLN A 67 -2.25 -4.71 4.03
CA GLN A 67 -2.44 -6.15 3.80
C GLN A 67 -2.90 -6.42 2.36
N ASP A 68 -3.86 -5.64 1.87
CA ASP A 68 -4.38 -5.80 0.52
C ASP A 68 -3.30 -5.54 -0.53
N VAL A 69 -2.46 -4.53 -0.32
CA VAL A 69 -1.34 -4.23 -1.21
C VAL A 69 -0.37 -5.42 -1.26
N ILE A 70 -0.04 -6.00 -0.10
CA ILE A 70 0.88 -7.13 -0.06
C ILE A 70 0.28 -8.34 -0.77
N ARG A 71 -1.01 -8.60 -0.59
CA ARG A 71 -1.69 -9.67 -1.32
C ARG A 71 -1.58 -9.48 -2.83
N GLU A 72 -1.77 -8.26 -3.31
CA GLU A 72 -1.64 -7.97 -4.74
C GLU A 72 -0.21 -8.18 -5.23
N LEU A 73 0.77 -7.81 -4.44
CA LEU A 73 2.17 -8.05 -4.76
C LEU A 73 2.46 -9.55 -4.84
N MET A 74 1.90 -10.35 -3.92
CA MET A 74 2.06 -11.79 -3.95
C MET A 74 1.42 -12.41 -5.18
N VAL A 75 0.23 -11.97 -5.56
CA VAL A 75 -0.46 -12.46 -6.77
C VAL A 75 0.35 -12.11 -8.01
N THR A 76 0.83 -10.88 -8.11
CA THR A 76 1.65 -10.44 -9.24
C THR A 76 2.92 -11.28 -9.34
N LEU A 77 3.54 -11.57 -8.22
CA LEU A 77 4.77 -12.37 -8.19
C LEU A 77 4.51 -13.80 -8.64
N ASN A 78 3.37 -14.38 -8.26
CA ASN A 78 2.98 -15.73 -8.68
C ASN A 78 2.76 -15.84 -10.18
N THR A 79 2.35 -14.77 -10.84
CA THR A 79 2.07 -14.77 -12.28
C THR A 79 3.29 -14.45 -13.12
N THR A 80 4.40 -14.07 -12.50
CA THR A 80 5.65 -13.79 -13.21
C THR A 80 6.58 -14.97 -13.10
N ARG A 81 7.44 -15.11 -14.10
CA ARG A 81 8.49 -16.12 -14.01
C ARG A 81 9.46 -15.69 -12.92
N GLY A 82 9.61 -16.55 -11.94
CA GLY A 82 10.54 -16.30 -10.87
C GLY A 82 11.59 -17.39 -10.82
N GLY A 83 12.62 -17.16 -10.10
CA GLY A 83 13.62 -18.12 -9.67
C GLY A 83 13.75 -17.97 -8.17
N ASP A 84 14.96 -18.10 -7.68
CA ASP A 84 15.24 -17.97 -6.26
C ASP A 84 14.86 -16.58 -5.72
N MET A 85 15.05 -15.54 -6.54
CA MET A 85 14.68 -14.18 -6.14
C MET A 85 13.18 -14.06 -5.88
N ALA A 86 12.35 -14.63 -6.78
CA ALA A 86 10.90 -14.59 -6.61
C ALA A 86 10.47 -15.34 -5.36
N GLN A 87 11.09 -16.49 -5.08
CA GLN A 87 10.79 -17.25 -3.88
C GLN A 87 11.18 -16.47 -2.61
N ASN A 88 12.32 -15.80 -2.63
CA ASN A 88 12.76 -15.00 -1.50
C ASN A 88 11.85 -13.80 -1.28
N LEU A 89 11.39 -13.15 -2.35
CA LEU A 89 10.42 -12.06 -2.25
C LEU A 89 9.10 -12.55 -1.69
N MET A 90 8.64 -13.72 -2.11
CA MET A 90 7.40 -14.28 -1.60
C MET A 90 7.47 -14.53 -0.10
N ARG A 91 8.60 -15.03 0.38
CA ARG A 91 8.81 -15.22 1.82
C ARG A 91 8.79 -13.90 2.57
N LEU A 92 9.39 -12.86 1.99
CA LEU A 92 9.40 -11.53 2.60
C LEU A 92 7.98 -10.96 2.66
N TYR A 93 7.21 -11.08 1.58
CA TYR A 93 5.83 -10.61 1.54
C TYR A 93 4.97 -11.34 2.57
N ASP A 94 5.12 -12.66 2.65
CA ASP A 94 4.39 -13.44 3.64
C ASP A 94 4.74 -13.01 5.07
N TYR A 95 6.01 -12.78 5.34
CA TYR A 95 6.46 -12.28 6.64
C TYR A 95 5.83 -10.93 6.97
N MET A 96 5.87 -9.99 6.02
CA MET A 96 5.28 -8.67 6.22
C MET A 96 3.77 -8.76 6.44
N TYR A 97 3.10 -9.63 5.69
CA TYR A 97 1.67 -9.85 5.86
C TYR A 97 1.36 -10.36 7.27
N GLN A 98 2.13 -11.32 7.74
CA GLN A 98 1.94 -11.85 9.10
C GLN A 98 2.14 -10.79 10.17
N LEU A 99 3.14 -9.92 9.99
CA LEU A 99 3.35 -8.81 10.91
C LEU A 99 2.13 -7.89 10.97
N LEU A 100 1.52 -7.61 9.82
CA LEU A 100 0.33 -6.76 9.77
C LEU A 100 -0.89 -7.43 10.39
N VAL A 101 -1.02 -8.75 10.25
CA VAL A 101 -2.11 -9.50 10.88
C VAL A 101 -1.98 -9.44 12.40
N GLU A 102 -0.77 -9.47 12.92
CA GLU A 102 -0.51 -9.42 14.36
C GLU A 102 -0.60 -8.00 14.94
N ALA A 103 -0.58 -7.00 14.10
CA ALA A 103 -0.59 -5.60 14.53
C ALA A 103 -1.91 -5.16 15.18
#